data_06158157d7a9aa3eebf8edf3868f58fd
#
_entry.id   06158157d7a9aa3eebf8edf3868f58fd
#
_cell.length_a   1.000
_cell.length_b   1.000
_cell.length_c   1.000
_cell.angle_alpha   90.00
_cell.angle_beta   90.00
_cell.angle_gamma   90.00
#
_symmetry.space_group_name_H-M   'P 1'
#
loop_
_entity.id
_entity.type
_entity.pdbx_description
1 polymer ?
#
loop_
_entity_poly.entity_id
_entity_poly.type
_entity_poly.pdbx_seq_one_letter_code
_entity_poly.pdbx_strand_id
1 'polypeptide(L)'
;VRFEGLSAGRFYLREGDNEGYIPDTQEKTVYVKNGETTIIEWKNTPITGQIQVLKTSEDYNSMNGWPAGTPIPDTELEIYNARTNRLVETIKADKNGLAVSKPLPLGRYKIVESKAGKFYGLDKTPIEVEIAFAGQIVKVSMTNKSLYTNVSIKKTGPSQAVPGQPIRYVFSQIKNGSNVSLDSFYWRDQIPAQITLNKLVTGSYNQQQNYKVVYKTNLSEDYRTLADNLSTSKVYVLDARPAVLGLAANERVTEIMFVFGNVRAGFAQVETPYIYATARSGLANNSSIVNVADVG
;
A
#
# COMPACT_ATOMS: atom_id res chain seq x y z
N VAL A 1 -25.56 36.88 -25.48
CA VAL A 1 -26.25 38.18 -25.37
C VAL A 1 -27.25 38.29 -26.53
N ARG A 2 -28.44 38.86 -26.27
CA ARG A 2 -29.48 39.09 -27.27
C ARG A 2 -29.92 40.54 -27.21
N PHE A 3 -29.93 41.17 -28.37
CA PHE A 3 -30.48 42.51 -28.55
C PHE A 3 -31.82 42.37 -29.32
N GLU A 4 -32.90 42.97 -28.81
CA GLU A 4 -34.23 42.91 -29.44
C GLU A 4 -34.71 44.31 -29.81
N GLY A 5 -35.67 44.37 -30.75
CA GLY A 5 -36.29 45.65 -31.18
C GLY A 5 -35.36 46.56 -31.99
N LEU A 6 -34.32 46.01 -32.61
CA LEU A 6 -33.44 46.79 -33.49
C LEU A 6 -34.12 47.03 -34.82
N SER A 7 -34.07 48.29 -35.29
CA SER A 7 -34.46 48.64 -36.67
C SER A 7 -33.49 48.09 -37.68
N ALA A 8 -33.93 47.88 -38.92
CA ALA A 8 -33.03 47.52 -40.01
C ALA A 8 -31.90 48.54 -40.17
N GLY A 9 -30.65 48.10 -40.30
CA GLY A 9 -29.51 49.00 -40.40
C GLY A 9 -28.17 48.34 -40.10
N ARG A 10 -27.14 49.16 -40.10
CA ARG A 10 -25.77 48.77 -39.76
C ARG A 10 -25.49 49.08 -38.30
N PHE A 11 -25.01 48.11 -37.55
CA PHE A 11 -24.62 48.21 -36.15
C PHE A 11 -23.16 47.86 -35.96
N TYR A 12 -22.55 48.46 -34.95
CA TYR A 12 -21.19 48.18 -34.52
C TYR A 12 -21.25 47.51 -33.16
N LEU A 13 -20.60 46.35 -33.07
CA LEU A 13 -20.53 45.58 -31.83
C LEU A 13 -19.12 45.63 -31.27
N ARG A 14 -19.02 45.92 -29.99
CA ARG A 14 -17.76 45.82 -29.22
C ARG A 14 -17.97 44.90 -28.06
N GLU A 15 -16.95 44.16 -27.70
CA GLU A 15 -16.95 43.38 -26.47
C GLU A 15 -16.71 44.28 -25.27
N GLY A 16 -17.49 44.11 -24.21
CA GLY A 16 -17.21 44.69 -22.91
C GLY A 16 -16.29 43.77 -22.10
N ASP A 17 -15.80 44.26 -20.97
CA ASP A 17 -14.99 43.46 -20.05
C ASP A 17 -15.76 42.22 -19.61
N ASN A 18 -15.07 41.07 -19.70
CA ASN A 18 -15.57 39.79 -19.27
C ASN A 18 -14.54 39.14 -18.34
N GLU A 19 -14.89 38.99 -17.05
CA GLU A 19 -14.01 38.44 -16.05
C GLU A 19 -13.50 37.04 -16.47
N GLY A 20 -12.18 36.85 -16.45
CA GLY A 20 -11.54 35.59 -16.81
C GLY A 20 -11.23 35.41 -18.31
N TYR A 21 -11.51 36.40 -19.15
CA TYR A 21 -11.20 36.38 -20.59
C TYR A 21 -10.43 37.61 -21.03
N ILE A 22 -9.61 37.45 -22.05
CA ILE A 22 -8.93 38.55 -22.72
C ILE A 22 -9.95 39.21 -23.64
N PRO A 23 -10.30 40.51 -23.45
CA PRO A 23 -11.27 41.17 -24.31
C PRO A 23 -10.76 41.28 -25.75
N ASP A 24 -11.63 40.98 -26.73
CA ASP A 24 -11.37 41.25 -28.14
C ASP A 24 -11.74 42.72 -28.41
N THR A 25 -10.72 43.54 -28.61
CA THR A 25 -10.88 44.96 -28.84
C THR A 25 -11.35 45.32 -30.27
N GLN A 26 -11.54 44.31 -31.14
CA GLN A 26 -12.02 44.51 -32.49
C GLN A 26 -13.49 44.85 -32.51
N GLU A 27 -13.84 45.86 -33.33
CA GLU A 27 -15.23 46.19 -33.62
C GLU A 27 -15.74 45.32 -34.77
N LYS A 28 -16.90 44.65 -34.58
CA LYS A 28 -17.57 43.88 -35.63
C LYS A 28 -18.72 44.68 -36.20
N THR A 29 -18.76 44.88 -37.51
CA THR A 29 -19.88 45.47 -38.20
C THR A 29 -20.92 44.40 -38.53
N VAL A 30 -22.19 44.68 -38.19
CA VAL A 30 -23.33 43.77 -38.40
C VAL A 30 -24.44 44.51 -39.12
N TYR A 31 -25.08 43.86 -40.06
CA TYR A 31 -26.24 44.35 -40.75
C TYR A 31 -27.49 43.60 -40.29
N VAL A 32 -28.46 44.29 -39.72
CA VAL A 32 -29.76 43.74 -39.32
C VAL A 32 -30.78 44.07 -40.40
N LYS A 33 -31.53 43.09 -40.87
CA LYS A 33 -32.66 43.27 -41.76
C LYS A 33 -33.97 43.21 -41.02
N ASN A 34 -34.99 43.87 -41.58
CA ASN A 34 -36.31 43.91 -40.94
C ASN A 34 -36.92 42.52 -40.85
N GLY A 35 -37.36 42.12 -39.64
CA GLY A 35 -37.99 40.79 -39.38
C GLY A 35 -37.00 39.60 -39.38
N GLU A 36 -35.69 39.80 -39.49
CA GLU A 36 -34.68 38.74 -39.45
C GLU A 36 -33.86 38.77 -38.15
N THR A 37 -33.40 37.61 -37.73
CA THR A 37 -32.45 37.48 -36.62
C THR A 37 -31.04 37.27 -37.20
N THR A 38 -30.11 38.13 -36.85
CA THR A 38 -28.70 37.99 -37.21
C THR A 38 -27.92 37.36 -36.05
N ILE A 39 -27.27 36.27 -36.30
CA ILE A 39 -26.47 35.55 -35.28
C ILE A 39 -24.98 35.80 -35.55
N ILE A 40 -24.25 36.15 -34.50
CA ILE A 40 -22.81 36.38 -34.56
C ILE A 40 -22.15 35.51 -33.51
N GLU A 41 -21.16 34.74 -33.94
CA GLU A 41 -20.27 34.05 -33.04
C GLU A 41 -19.07 34.94 -32.67
N TRP A 42 -18.80 34.99 -31.35
CA TRP A 42 -17.64 35.69 -30.81
C TRP A 42 -16.91 34.75 -29.88
N LYS A 43 -15.63 34.47 -30.11
CA LYS A 43 -14.81 33.58 -29.34
C LYS A 43 -13.84 34.38 -28.48
N ASN A 44 -13.93 34.18 -27.16
CA ASN A 44 -13.05 34.82 -26.20
C ASN A 44 -11.90 33.87 -25.79
N THR A 45 -10.72 34.45 -25.62
CA THR A 45 -9.54 33.73 -25.14
C THR A 45 -9.54 33.75 -23.61
N PRO A 46 -9.59 32.61 -22.90
CA PRO A 46 -9.53 32.63 -21.46
C PRO A 46 -8.17 33.10 -20.95
N ILE A 47 -8.18 33.85 -19.86
CA ILE A 47 -6.98 34.16 -19.09
C ILE A 47 -6.58 32.88 -18.36
N THR A 48 -5.29 32.49 -18.45
CA THR A 48 -4.81 31.21 -17.92
C THR A 48 -3.58 31.38 -17.03
N GLY A 49 -3.40 30.40 -16.15
CA GLY A 49 -2.18 30.13 -15.40
C GLY A 49 -1.85 28.65 -15.42
N GLN A 50 -0.87 28.23 -14.62
CA GLN A 50 -0.45 26.82 -14.52
C GLN A 50 -0.32 26.38 -13.07
N ILE A 51 -0.45 25.08 -12.85
CA ILE A 51 -0.18 24.42 -11.57
C ILE A 51 1.09 23.58 -11.75
N GLN A 52 2.03 23.74 -10.83
CA GLN A 52 3.25 22.94 -10.74
C GLN A 52 3.26 22.22 -9.40
N VAL A 53 3.40 20.89 -9.41
CA VAL A 53 3.50 20.06 -8.21
C VAL A 53 4.88 19.45 -8.14
N LEU A 54 5.60 19.70 -7.04
CA LEU A 54 6.83 19.00 -6.72
C LEU A 54 6.52 17.86 -5.79
N LYS A 55 6.82 16.63 -6.21
CA LYS A 55 6.61 15.41 -5.45
C LYS A 55 7.91 14.90 -4.86
N THR A 56 7.97 14.72 -3.53
CA THR A 56 9.19 14.30 -2.83
C THR A 56 8.89 13.22 -1.78
N SER A 57 9.92 12.47 -1.37
CA SER A 57 9.86 11.52 -0.28
C SER A 57 9.72 12.22 1.07
N GLU A 58 8.78 11.77 1.91
CA GLU A 58 8.63 12.27 3.29
C GLU A 58 9.73 11.74 4.22
N ASP A 59 10.18 10.50 3.99
CA ASP A 59 11.11 9.77 4.83
C ASP A 59 12.21 9.05 4.02
N TYR A 60 13.12 8.37 4.73
CA TYR A 60 14.09 7.49 4.08
C TYR A 60 13.40 6.24 3.55
N ASN A 61 13.53 5.98 2.25
CA ASN A 61 12.97 4.79 1.61
C ASN A 61 13.99 3.66 1.57
N SER A 62 13.82 2.65 2.42
CA SER A 62 14.71 1.49 2.50
C SER A 62 14.66 0.56 1.28
N MET A 63 13.60 0.64 0.44
CA MET A 63 13.43 -0.19 -0.75
C MET A 63 14.34 0.23 -1.92
N ASN A 64 14.70 1.51 -1.98
CA ASN A 64 15.54 2.07 -3.04
C ASN A 64 16.74 2.87 -2.54
N GLY A 65 16.89 3.06 -1.21
CA GLY A 65 17.98 3.79 -0.59
C GLY A 65 17.87 5.32 -0.69
N TRP A 66 16.70 5.86 -1.03
CA TRP A 66 16.53 7.30 -1.22
C TRP A 66 16.24 8.02 0.11
N PRO A 67 16.97 9.11 0.42
CA PRO A 67 16.73 9.91 1.61
C PRO A 67 15.43 10.72 1.51
N ALA A 68 14.95 11.21 2.66
CA ALA A 68 13.87 12.20 2.71
C ALA A 68 14.17 13.40 1.83
N GLY A 69 13.15 13.96 1.19
CA GLY A 69 13.27 15.08 0.26
C GLY A 69 13.67 14.68 -1.17
N THR A 70 14.02 13.42 -1.43
CA THR A 70 14.34 12.97 -2.80
C THR A 70 13.08 13.08 -3.69
N PRO A 71 13.22 13.63 -4.92
CA PRO A 71 12.13 13.70 -5.89
C PRO A 71 11.58 12.32 -6.25
N ILE A 72 10.23 12.19 -6.31
CA ILE A 72 9.54 10.94 -6.67
C ILE A 72 9.01 11.05 -8.10
N PRO A 73 9.61 10.35 -9.08
CA PRO A 73 9.10 10.31 -10.45
C PRO A 73 7.86 9.44 -10.58
N ASP A 74 7.22 9.55 -11.75
CA ASP A 74 6.11 8.70 -12.19
C ASP A 74 4.83 8.75 -11.35
N THR A 75 4.76 9.66 -10.36
CA THR A 75 3.52 9.95 -9.62
C THR A 75 2.49 10.57 -10.56
N GLU A 76 1.25 10.07 -10.56
CA GLU A 76 0.15 10.64 -11.34
C GLU A 76 -0.79 11.42 -10.41
N LEU A 77 -1.15 12.62 -10.85
CA LEU A 77 -1.97 13.57 -10.12
C LEU A 77 -3.15 14.00 -10.99
N GLU A 78 -4.34 13.98 -10.43
CA GLU A 78 -5.56 14.43 -11.08
C GLU A 78 -5.94 15.82 -10.59
N ILE A 79 -6.18 16.74 -11.54
CA ILE A 79 -6.62 18.10 -11.29
C ILE A 79 -8.11 18.18 -11.58
N TYR A 80 -8.88 18.56 -10.60
CA TYR A 80 -10.32 18.76 -10.69
C TYR A 80 -10.66 20.22 -10.57
N ASN A 81 -11.70 20.66 -11.28
CA ASN A 81 -12.35 21.94 -10.98
C ASN A 81 -13.06 21.83 -9.61
N ALA A 82 -12.65 22.64 -8.62
CA ALA A 82 -13.13 22.52 -7.24
C ALA A 82 -14.65 22.76 -7.10
N ARG A 83 -15.24 23.60 -7.95
CA ARG A 83 -16.69 23.92 -7.93
C ARG A 83 -17.55 22.81 -8.51
N THR A 84 -17.13 22.23 -9.65
CA THR A 84 -17.93 21.25 -10.41
C THR A 84 -17.53 19.81 -10.12
N ASN A 85 -16.42 19.60 -9.43
CA ASN A 85 -15.77 18.32 -9.19
C ASN A 85 -15.50 17.49 -10.49
N ARG A 86 -15.39 18.17 -11.63
CA ARG A 86 -15.05 17.51 -12.90
C ARG A 86 -13.54 17.42 -13.07
N LEU A 87 -13.06 16.28 -13.53
CA LEU A 87 -11.67 16.09 -13.91
C LEU A 87 -11.32 17.04 -15.08
N VAL A 88 -10.25 17.80 -14.91
CA VAL A 88 -9.72 18.76 -15.90
C VAL A 88 -8.55 18.17 -16.63
N GLU A 89 -7.63 17.54 -15.88
CA GLU A 89 -6.39 16.99 -16.41
C GLU A 89 -5.78 15.99 -15.46
N THR A 90 -5.02 15.03 -16.01
CA THR A 90 -4.10 14.16 -15.26
C THR A 90 -2.67 14.56 -15.67
N ILE A 91 -1.85 14.88 -14.68
CA ILE A 91 -0.43 15.24 -14.85
C ILE A 91 0.45 14.18 -14.22
N LYS A 92 1.68 14.06 -14.72
CA LYS A 92 2.63 13.04 -14.25
C LYS A 92 3.96 13.72 -13.89
N ALA A 93 4.52 13.31 -12.75
CA ALA A 93 5.81 13.78 -12.29
C ALA A 93 6.95 13.22 -13.17
N ASP A 94 7.85 14.11 -13.58
CA ASP A 94 9.06 13.78 -14.32
C ASP A 94 10.15 13.18 -13.41
N LYS A 95 11.35 12.95 -13.96
CA LYS A 95 12.51 12.44 -13.21
C LYS A 95 12.96 13.33 -12.04
N ASN A 96 12.58 14.59 -12.02
CA ASN A 96 12.86 15.55 -10.96
C ASN A 96 11.67 15.68 -9.98
N GLY A 97 10.67 14.80 -10.07
CA GLY A 97 9.46 14.84 -9.26
C GLY A 97 8.51 15.99 -9.60
N LEU A 98 8.73 16.72 -10.73
CA LEU A 98 7.94 17.87 -11.12
C LEU A 98 6.84 17.47 -12.10
N ALA A 99 5.58 17.75 -11.72
CA ALA A 99 4.41 17.63 -12.59
C ALA A 99 3.85 19.02 -12.90
N VAL A 100 3.57 19.30 -14.18
CA VAL A 100 3.13 20.64 -14.66
C VAL A 100 1.85 20.47 -15.47
N SER A 101 0.83 21.28 -15.16
CA SER A 101 -0.40 21.31 -15.94
C SER A 101 -0.22 22.06 -17.28
N LYS A 102 -1.10 21.79 -18.23
CA LYS A 102 -1.35 22.73 -19.33
C LYS A 102 -1.86 24.07 -18.78
N PRO A 103 -1.95 25.14 -19.60
CA PRO A 103 -2.62 26.37 -19.21
C PRO A 103 -4.08 26.11 -18.82
N LEU A 104 -4.46 26.51 -17.61
CA LEU A 104 -5.78 26.34 -17.03
C LEU A 104 -6.43 27.72 -16.83
N PRO A 105 -7.76 27.88 -17.06
CA PRO A 105 -8.48 29.10 -16.78
C PRO A 105 -8.36 29.57 -15.33
N LEU A 106 -8.67 30.82 -15.05
CA LEU A 106 -8.77 31.32 -13.68
C LEU A 106 -9.84 30.52 -12.91
N GLY A 107 -9.57 30.25 -11.63
CA GLY A 107 -10.49 29.52 -10.77
C GLY A 107 -9.82 28.65 -9.72
N ARG A 108 -10.65 27.95 -8.96
CA ARG A 108 -10.21 27.02 -7.90
C ARG A 108 -10.13 25.59 -8.42
N TYR A 109 -9.07 24.92 -8.04
CA TYR A 109 -8.77 23.55 -8.43
C TYR A 109 -8.46 22.69 -7.21
N LYS A 110 -8.74 21.42 -7.33
CA LYS A 110 -8.41 20.39 -6.36
C LYS A 110 -7.45 19.40 -7.00
N ILE A 111 -6.31 19.15 -6.37
CA ILE A 111 -5.28 18.20 -6.82
C ILE A 111 -5.35 16.98 -5.93
N VAL A 112 -5.42 15.79 -6.54
CA VAL A 112 -5.48 14.50 -5.85
C VAL A 112 -4.47 13.55 -6.47
N GLU A 113 -3.73 12.82 -5.66
CA GLU A 113 -2.87 11.77 -6.17
C GLU A 113 -3.70 10.56 -6.58
N SER A 114 -3.56 10.12 -7.84
CA SER A 114 -4.24 8.94 -8.39
C SER A 114 -3.35 7.70 -8.42
N LYS A 115 -2.02 7.91 -8.50
CA LYS A 115 -1.02 6.84 -8.49
C LYS A 115 0.27 7.31 -7.85
N ALA A 116 0.74 6.59 -6.85
CA ALA A 116 2.01 6.84 -6.21
C ALA A 116 3.19 6.39 -7.09
N GLY A 117 4.34 7.01 -6.87
CA GLY A 117 5.60 6.53 -7.42
C GLY A 117 5.99 5.16 -6.85
N LYS A 118 6.89 4.46 -7.53
CA LYS A 118 7.32 3.11 -7.11
C LYS A 118 7.91 3.13 -5.70
N PHE A 119 7.47 2.18 -4.86
CA PHE A 119 7.86 2.03 -3.45
C PHE A 119 7.34 3.11 -2.50
N TYR A 120 6.31 3.85 -2.88
CA TYR A 120 5.65 4.85 -2.05
C TYR A 120 4.17 4.54 -1.85
N GLY A 121 3.65 4.90 -0.69
CA GLY A 121 2.23 4.80 -0.36
C GLY A 121 1.43 5.89 -1.07
N LEU A 122 0.24 5.54 -1.57
CA LEU A 122 -0.68 6.49 -2.19
C LEU A 122 -1.33 7.39 -1.11
N ASP A 123 -1.21 8.71 -1.27
CA ASP A 123 -1.90 9.70 -0.44
C ASP A 123 -2.99 10.41 -1.27
N LYS A 124 -4.25 10.10 -1.00
CA LYS A 124 -5.41 10.68 -1.67
C LYS A 124 -5.91 11.99 -1.03
N THR A 125 -5.19 12.54 -0.07
CA THR A 125 -5.57 13.81 0.56
C THR A 125 -5.56 14.93 -0.47
N PRO A 126 -6.70 15.60 -0.73
CA PRO A 126 -6.78 16.64 -1.74
C PRO A 126 -6.08 17.93 -1.28
N ILE A 127 -5.42 18.62 -2.21
CA ILE A 127 -4.91 19.97 -2.01
C ILE A 127 -5.71 20.92 -2.90
N GLU A 128 -6.26 21.98 -2.31
CA GLU A 128 -6.97 23.04 -3.03
C GLU A 128 -6.02 24.21 -3.35
N VAL A 129 -6.15 24.72 -4.56
CA VAL A 129 -5.36 25.84 -5.08
C VAL A 129 -6.21 26.77 -5.91
N GLU A 130 -5.75 28.02 -6.11
CA GLU A 130 -6.42 29.01 -6.92
C GLU A 130 -5.48 29.65 -7.95
N ILE A 131 -5.92 29.70 -9.20
CA ILE A 131 -5.30 30.50 -10.26
C ILE A 131 -6.09 31.80 -10.30
N ALA A 132 -5.50 32.90 -9.82
CA ALA A 132 -6.19 34.16 -9.59
C ALA A 132 -5.88 35.23 -10.65
N PHE A 133 -4.76 35.11 -11.41
CA PHE A 133 -4.36 36.11 -12.40
C PHE A 133 -3.60 35.51 -13.59
N ALA A 134 -3.49 36.29 -14.66
CA ALA A 134 -2.82 35.90 -15.92
C ALA A 134 -1.37 35.47 -15.71
N GLY A 135 -0.99 34.32 -16.27
CA GLY A 135 0.38 33.79 -16.22
C GLY A 135 0.83 33.32 -14.84
N GLN A 136 -0.07 33.24 -13.84
CA GLN A 136 0.26 32.72 -12.53
C GLN A 136 0.75 31.27 -12.61
N ILE A 137 1.86 30.98 -11.91
CA ILE A 137 2.34 29.62 -11.67
C ILE A 137 2.11 29.30 -10.21
N VAL A 138 1.11 28.47 -9.93
CA VAL A 138 0.81 27.98 -8.58
C VAL A 138 1.73 26.81 -8.27
N LYS A 139 2.63 26.96 -7.31
CA LYS A 139 3.58 25.93 -6.88
C LYS A 139 3.06 25.19 -5.65
N VAL A 140 3.01 23.86 -5.73
CA VAL A 140 2.55 22.97 -4.66
C VAL A 140 3.65 21.96 -4.36
N SER A 141 3.86 21.66 -3.09
CA SER A 141 4.72 20.56 -2.64
C SER A 141 3.86 19.46 -2.03
N MET A 142 4.05 18.23 -2.47
CA MET A 142 3.39 17.03 -1.95
C MET A 142 4.44 15.98 -1.60
N THR A 143 4.23 15.27 -0.51
CA THR A 143 5.12 14.19 -0.08
C THR A 143 4.40 12.85 -0.09
N ASN A 144 5.16 11.74 -0.15
CA ASN A 144 4.66 10.39 0.14
C ASN A 144 5.57 9.69 1.13
N LYS A 145 4.95 8.85 1.98
CA LYS A 145 5.67 7.91 2.84
C LYS A 145 6.16 6.72 2.04
N SER A 146 7.35 6.24 2.37
CA SER A 146 7.91 5.03 1.78
C SER A 146 7.12 3.78 2.18
N LEU A 147 7.11 2.80 1.29
CA LEU A 147 6.71 1.43 1.63
C LEU A 147 7.90 0.70 2.24
N TYR A 148 7.64 -0.13 3.25
CA TYR A 148 8.67 -0.95 3.87
C TYR A 148 8.11 -2.32 4.27
N THR A 149 9.00 -3.32 4.34
CA THR A 149 8.70 -4.65 4.84
C THR A 149 9.40 -4.88 6.17
N ASN A 150 8.68 -5.46 7.12
CA ASN A 150 9.21 -5.84 8.42
C ASN A 150 8.38 -7.02 8.97
N VAL A 151 9.06 -8.09 9.33
CA VAL A 151 8.45 -9.25 9.97
C VAL A 151 9.20 -9.58 11.25
N SER A 152 8.53 -10.14 12.23
CA SER A 152 9.17 -10.53 13.48
C SER A 152 8.61 -11.80 14.06
N ILE A 153 9.47 -12.53 14.78
CA ILE A 153 9.16 -13.64 15.67
C ILE A 153 10.16 -13.63 16.81
N LYS A 154 9.69 -14.01 18.01
CA LYS A 154 10.55 -14.27 19.16
C LYS A 154 10.21 -15.64 19.71
N LYS A 155 11.23 -16.45 19.93
CA LYS A 155 11.13 -17.76 20.54
C LYS A 155 11.77 -17.77 21.93
N THR A 156 11.12 -18.44 22.86
CA THR A 156 11.63 -18.67 24.22
C THR A 156 11.42 -20.13 24.61
N GLY A 157 12.33 -20.64 25.43
CA GLY A 157 12.28 -22.01 25.99
C GLY A 157 13.05 -22.08 27.31
N PRO A 158 13.05 -23.23 27.98
CA PRO A 158 13.80 -23.40 29.21
C PRO A 158 15.31 -23.40 28.93
N SER A 159 16.09 -22.93 29.90
CA SER A 159 17.55 -22.93 29.82
C SER A 159 18.19 -24.33 30.03
N GLN A 160 17.44 -25.25 30.61
CA GLN A 160 17.85 -26.62 30.88
C GLN A 160 16.70 -27.59 30.56
N ALA A 161 17.04 -28.78 30.12
CA ALA A 161 16.08 -29.85 29.83
C ALA A 161 16.60 -31.15 30.43
N VAL A 162 15.69 -31.94 30.99
CA VAL A 162 15.95 -33.30 31.53
C VAL A 162 15.43 -34.31 30.51
N PRO A 163 16.18 -35.35 30.14
CA PRO A 163 15.72 -36.39 29.25
C PRO A 163 14.37 -37.01 29.75
N GLY A 164 13.45 -37.20 28.81
CA GLY A 164 12.10 -37.73 29.11
C GLY A 164 11.12 -36.69 29.65
N GLN A 165 11.55 -35.50 30.07
CA GLN A 165 10.65 -34.48 30.58
C GLN A 165 10.17 -33.56 29.44
N PRO A 166 8.94 -33.00 29.54
CA PRO A 166 8.39 -32.08 28.55
C PRO A 166 9.21 -30.79 28.50
N ILE A 167 9.55 -30.36 27.27
CA ILE A 167 10.14 -29.05 26.96
C ILE A 167 9.07 -28.23 26.27
N ARG A 168 8.81 -27.02 26.75
CA ARG A 168 7.89 -26.08 26.12
C ARG A 168 8.64 -24.93 25.46
N TYR A 169 8.47 -24.79 24.15
CA TYR A 169 8.93 -23.58 23.41
C TYR A 169 7.75 -22.72 23.07
N VAL A 170 7.89 -21.43 23.29
CA VAL A 170 6.83 -20.41 23.11
C VAL A 170 7.25 -19.45 22.02
N PHE A 171 6.35 -19.14 21.07
CA PHE A 171 6.59 -18.22 19.97
C PHE A 171 5.76 -16.96 20.18
N SER A 172 6.41 -15.82 20.22
CA SER A 172 5.79 -14.52 20.47
C SER A 172 6.24 -13.48 19.44
N GLN A 173 5.60 -12.33 19.42
CA GLN A 173 5.89 -11.24 18.51
C GLN A 173 5.81 -11.65 17.03
N ILE A 174 4.96 -12.63 16.70
CA ILE A 174 4.72 -13.04 15.31
C ILE A 174 3.84 -11.98 14.68
N LYS A 175 4.40 -11.22 13.72
CA LYS A 175 3.67 -10.14 13.06
C LYS A 175 4.25 -9.75 11.71
N ASN A 176 3.37 -9.25 10.85
CA ASN A 176 3.70 -8.38 9.74
C ASN A 176 3.73 -6.93 10.25
N GLY A 177 4.92 -6.42 10.56
CA GLY A 177 5.14 -5.02 10.97
C GLY A 177 5.33 -4.07 9.81
N SER A 178 5.17 -4.57 8.55
CA SER A 178 5.23 -3.75 7.35
C SER A 178 4.03 -2.81 7.25
N ASN A 179 4.15 -1.77 6.45
CA ASN A 179 3.01 -0.95 6.03
C ASN A 179 2.36 -1.46 4.73
N VAL A 180 2.74 -2.67 4.27
CA VAL A 180 2.18 -3.36 3.10
C VAL A 180 1.67 -4.75 3.46
N SER A 181 0.80 -5.28 2.62
CA SER A 181 0.44 -6.71 2.64
C SER A 181 1.62 -7.55 2.18
N LEU A 182 1.73 -8.77 2.71
CA LEU A 182 2.71 -9.78 2.30
C LEU A 182 1.95 -10.96 1.69
N ASP A 183 2.37 -11.44 0.52
CA ASP A 183 1.62 -12.46 -0.23
C ASP A 183 1.91 -13.90 0.22
N SER A 184 3.01 -14.11 0.96
CA SER A 184 3.49 -15.45 1.33
C SER A 184 3.98 -15.51 2.77
N PHE A 185 3.23 -14.92 3.70
CA PHE A 185 3.62 -14.89 5.11
C PHE A 185 3.58 -16.29 5.74
N TYR A 186 4.66 -16.66 6.39
CA TYR A 186 4.80 -17.89 7.18
C TYR A 186 5.68 -17.66 8.40
N TRP A 187 5.61 -18.55 9.38
CA TRP A 187 6.67 -18.76 10.36
C TRP A 187 6.94 -20.25 10.51
N ARG A 188 8.17 -20.60 10.85
CA ARG A 188 8.62 -21.98 11.00
C ARG A 188 9.54 -22.15 12.18
N ASP A 189 9.63 -23.40 12.65
CA ASP A 189 10.49 -23.85 13.72
C ASP A 189 11.29 -25.07 13.26
N GLN A 190 12.61 -24.98 13.37
CA GLN A 190 13.54 -26.06 13.04
C GLN A 190 13.72 -26.95 14.26
N ILE A 191 13.18 -28.17 14.21
CA ILE A 191 13.19 -29.12 15.31
C ILE A 191 14.56 -29.85 15.35
N PRO A 192 15.42 -29.59 16.35
CA PRO A 192 16.75 -30.19 16.41
C PRO A 192 16.67 -31.71 16.70
N ALA A 193 17.75 -32.43 16.31
CA ALA A 193 17.79 -33.88 16.42
C ALA A 193 17.72 -34.41 17.86
N GLN A 194 18.02 -33.58 18.84
CA GLN A 194 18.06 -33.91 20.27
C GLN A 194 16.67 -33.99 20.91
N ILE A 195 15.64 -33.51 20.22
CA ILE A 195 14.28 -33.52 20.77
C ILE A 195 13.31 -34.26 19.86
N THR A 196 12.19 -34.71 20.45
CA THR A 196 11.03 -35.28 19.74
C THR A 196 9.86 -34.34 19.92
N LEU A 197 9.26 -33.89 18.83
CA LEU A 197 8.05 -33.07 18.84
C LEU A 197 6.86 -33.96 19.27
N ASN A 198 6.02 -33.42 20.18
CA ASN A 198 4.85 -34.13 20.68
C ASN A 198 3.54 -33.49 20.29
N LYS A 199 3.42 -32.18 20.48
CA LYS A 199 2.19 -31.43 20.11
C LYS A 199 2.47 -29.95 19.86
N LEU A 200 1.55 -29.36 19.14
CA LEU A 200 1.52 -27.91 18.88
C LEU A 200 0.22 -27.32 19.40
N VAL A 201 0.30 -26.08 19.89
CA VAL A 201 -0.85 -25.22 20.14
C VAL A 201 -0.69 -24.00 19.25
N THR A 202 -1.68 -23.73 18.40
CA THR A 202 -1.49 -22.84 17.26
C THR A 202 -1.54 -21.36 17.58
N GLY A 203 -2.07 -20.97 18.74
CA GLY A 203 -2.39 -19.58 19.00
C GLY A 203 -3.54 -19.05 18.13
N SER A 204 -3.80 -17.76 18.21
CA SER A 204 -4.76 -17.04 17.38
C SER A 204 -4.18 -15.72 16.87
N TYR A 205 -4.83 -15.12 15.84
CA TYR A 205 -4.31 -13.96 15.13
C TYR A 205 -5.43 -12.93 14.88
N ASN A 206 -5.07 -11.67 14.73
CA ASN A 206 -6.00 -10.54 14.67
C ASN A 206 -6.71 -10.34 13.32
N GLN A 207 -6.30 -11.06 12.26
CA GLN A 207 -6.97 -11.02 10.95
C GLN A 207 -7.61 -12.37 10.67
N GLN A 208 -8.89 -12.37 10.31
CA GLN A 208 -9.64 -13.59 10.05
C GLN A 208 -9.33 -14.13 8.67
N GLN A 209 -8.74 -15.32 8.62
CA GLN A 209 -8.44 -16.08 7.41
C GLN A 209 -8.16 -17.53 7.75
N ASN A 210 -7.96 -18.36 6.74
CA ASN A 210 -7.53 -19.75 6.92
C ASN A 210 -6.03 -19.88 6.69
N TYR A 211 -5.42 -20.86 7.37
CA TYR A 211 -4.02 -21.21 7.23
C TYR A 211 -3.84 -22.73 7.37
N LYS A 212 -2.66 -23.21 7.06
CA LYS A 212 -2.28 -24.61 7.25
C LYS A 212 -0.99 -24.75 8.06
N VAL A 213 -0.82 -25.90 8.68
CA VAL A 213 0.40 -26.32 9.35
C VAL A 213 0.97 -27.52 8.62
N VAL A 214 2.24 -27.41 8.24
CA VAL A 214 2.98 -28.44 7.51
C VAL A 214 4.25 -28.80 8.27
N TYR A 215 4.83 -29.97 7.97
CA TYR A 215 6.07 -30.43 8.57
C TYR A 215 6.97 -31.14 7.55
N LYS A 216 8.27 -31.13 7.82
CA LYS A 216 9.28 -31.96 7.13
C LYS A 216 9.84 -33.00 8.07
N THR A 217 10.43 -34.03 7.48
CA THR A 217 11.15 -35.07 8.20
C THR A 217 12.59 -35.18 7.71
N ASN A 218 13.45 -35.89 8.44
CA ASN A 218 14.82 -36.16 8.02
C ASN A 218 14.93 -37.13 6.83
N LEU A 219 13.82 -37.73 6.38
CA LEU A 219 13.80 -38.64 5.23
C LEU A 219 13.22 -38.01 3.98
N SER A 220 12.65 -36.77 4.05
CA SER A 220 12.07 -36.08 2.90
C SER A 220 12.18 -34.57 3.07
N GLU A 221 12.57 -33.90 1.99
CA GLU A 221 12.55 -32.44 1.88
C GLU A 221 11.15 -31.89 1.55
N ASP A 222 10.21 -32.77 1.18
CA ASP A 222 8.83 -32.37 0.89
C ASP A 222 8.05 -32.13 2.17
N TYR A 223 7.22 -31.09 2.14
CA TYR A 223 6.28 -30.82 3.23
C TYR A 223 5.08 -31.76 3.19
N ARG A 224 4.78 -32.36 4.34
CA ARG A 224 3.56 -33.10 4.61
C ARG A 224 2.59 -32.21 5.40
N THR A 225 1.31 -32.34 5.15
CA THR A 225 0.28 -31.55 5.87
C THR A 225 0.02 -32.18 7.24
N LEU A 226 0.19 -31.40 8.30
CA LEU A 226 -0.24 -31.76 9.66
C LEU A 226 -1.71 -31.40 9.89
N ALA A 227 -2.10 -30.19 9.49
CA ALA A 227 -3.49 -29.73 9.55
C ALA A 227 -3.71 -28.67 8.48
N ASP A 228 -4.90 -28.62 7.91
CA ASP A 228 -5.29 -27.69 6.85
C ASP A 228 -6.60 -26.99 7.22
N ASN A 229 -6.84 -25.86 6.52
CA ASN A 229 -8.06 -25.06 6.66
C ASN A 229 -8.36 -24.62 8.10
N LEU A 230 -7.32 -24.32 8.89
CA LEU A 230 -7.43 -23.83 10.25
C LEU A 230 -7.80 -22.34 10.24
N SER A 231 -8.72 -21.94 11.11
CA SER A 231 -9.09 -20.52 11.26
C SER A 231 -8.10 -19.79 12.18
N THR A 232 -7.60 -18.63 11.76
CA THR A 232 -6.75 -17.75 12.57
C THR A 232 -7.42 -17.23 13.84
N SER A 233 -8.76 -17.23 13.90
CA SER A 233 -9.52 -16.78 15.08
C SER A 233 -9.67 -17.86 16.16
N LYS A 234 -9.15 -19.07 15.94
CA LYS A 234 -9.29 -20.22 16.86
C LYS A 234 -7.92 -20.79 17.23
N VAL A 235 -7.84 -21.30 18.46
CA VAL A 235 -6.71 -22.08 18.95
C VAL A 235 -6.97 -23.56 18.77
N TYR A 236 -6.02 -24.26 18.19
CA TYR A 236 -6.08 -25.71 17.98
C TYR A 236 -4.95 -26.41 18.74
N VAL A 237 -5.21 -27.62 19.20
CA VAL A 237 -4.19 -28.50 19.76
C VAL A 237 -3.98 -29.62 18.77
N LEU A 238 -2.80 -29.70 18.18
CA LEU A 238 -2.42 -30.67 17.16
C LEU A 238 -1.45 -31.70 17.76
N ASP A 239 -1.79 -32.97 17.66
CA ASP A 239 -0.92 -34.08 18.08
C ASP A 239 0.14 -34.29 16.95
N ALA A 240 1.42 -34.17 17.32
CA ALA A 240 2.53 -34.31 16.39
C ALA A 240 3.49 -35.42 16.82
N ARG A 241 3.03 -36.37 17.68
CA ARG A 241 3.86 -37.51 18.05
C ARG A 241 4.16 -38.39 16.85
N PRO A 242 5.37 -38.96 16.76
CA PRO A 242 5.79 -39.78 15.63
C PRO A 242 4.79 -40.92 15.30
N ALA A 243 4.22 -41.57 16.30
CA ALA A 243 3.23 -42.66 16.13
C ALA A 243 1.93 -42.12 15.46
N VAL A 244 1.49 -40.92 15.81
CA VAL A 244 0.28 -40.29 15.21
C VAL A 244 0.52 -39.86 13.78
N LEU A 245 1.73 -39.38 13.49
CA LEU A 245 2.14 -39.00 12.16
C LEU A 245 2.50 -40.18 11.25
N GLY A 246 2.49 -41.41 11.77
CA GLY A 246 2.86 -42.63 11.04
C GLY A 246 4.33 -42.64 10.61
N LEU A 247 5.23 -42.01 11.38
CA LEU A 247 6.65 -41.95 11.05
C LEU A 247 7.33 -43.31 11.30
N ALA A 248 8.29 -43.65 10.41
CA ALA A 248 9.14 -44.80 10.57
C ALA A 248 10.04 -44.68 11.82
N ALA A 249 10.61 -45.80 12.31
CA ALA A 249 11.44 -45.81 13.52
C ALA A 249 12.65 -44.87 13.51
N ASN A 250 13.23 -44.64 12.30
CA ASN A 250 14.37 -43.73 12.07
C ASN A 250 13.92 -42.36 11.52
N GLU A 251 12.63 -42.15 11.37
CA GLU A 251 12.07 -40.90 10.87
C GLU A 251 11.70 -39.96 12.02
N ARG A 252 11.98 -38.68 11.86
CA ARG A 252 11.66 -37.64 12.84
C ARG A 252 11.28 -36.34 12.15
N VAL A 253 10.42 -35.55 12.76
CA VAL A 253 10.15 -34.19 12.34
C VAL A 253 11.41 -33.34 12.48
N THR A 254 11.75 -32.59 11.44
CA THR A 254 12.89 -31.66 11.39
C THR A 254 12.46 -30.20 11.31
N GLU A 255 11.25 -29.96 10.84
CA GLU A 255 10.70 -28.62 10.72
C GLU A 255 9.17 -28.66 10.81
N ILE A 256 8.59 -27.65 11.42
CA ILE A 256 7.18 -27.31 11.30
C ILE A 256 7.05 -25.91 10.73
N MET A 257 6.01 -25.68 9.90
CA MET A 257 5.76 -24.37 9.31
C MET A 257 4.26 -24.06 9.32
N PHE A 258 3.93 -22.86 9.76
CA PHE A 258 2.60 -22.27 9.70
C PHE A 258 2.51 -21.36 8.48
N VAL A 259 1.67 -21.72 7.52
CA VAL A 259 1.58 -21.05 6.21
C VAL A 259 0.27 -20.28 6.14
N PHE A 260 0.36 -18.96 6.19
CA PHE A 260 -0.81 -18.06 6.16
C PHE A 260 -1.14 -17.54 4.76
N GLY A 261 -0.15 -17.52 3.84
CA GLY A 261 -0.31 -16.90 2.53
C GLY A 261 -0.39 -15.37 2.64
N ASN A 262 -1.38 -14.77 1.99
CA ASN A 262 -1.55 -13.31 2.02
C ASN A 262 -2.00 -12.83 3.40
N VAL A 263 -1.24 -11.89 3.98
CA VAL A 263 -1.58 -11.18 5.22
C VAL A 263 -1.49 -9.67 5.01
N ARG A 264 -2.46 -8.93 5.53
CA ARG A 264 -2.44 -7.46 5.44
C ARG A 264 -1.42 -6.86 6.42
N ALA A 265 -1.06 -5.61 6.19
CA ALA A 265 -0.31 -4.80 7.15
C ALA A 265 -0.94 -4.90 8.54
N GLY A 266 -0.10 -5.02 9.57
CA GLY A 266 -0.55 -5.15 10.95
C GLY A 266 -1.10 -6.53 11.34
N PHE A 267 -0.96 -7.57 10.49
CA PHE A 267 -1.22 -8.96 10.91
C PHE A 267 -0.34 -9.29 12.12
N ALA A 268 -0.94 -9.81 13.19
CA ALA A 268 -0.23 -10.13 14.42
C ALA A 268 -0.91 -11.27 15.17
N GLN A 269 -0.11 -12.02 15.95
CA GLN A 269 -0.65 -12.95 16.93
C GLN A 269 -1.46 -12.23 18.01
N VAL A 270 -2.49 -12.90 18.51
CA VAL A 270 -3.28 -12.51 19.69
C VAL A 270 -2.94 -13.46 20.82
N GLU A 271 -3.24 -14.76 20.66
CA GLU A 271 -2.82 -15.80 21.61
C GLU A 271 -1.53 -16.45 21.14
N THR A 272 -0.64 -16.69 22.09
CA THR A 272 0.72 -17.15 21.83
C THR A 272 0.76 -18.62 21.44
N PRO A 273 1.28 -18.99 20.26
CA PRO A 273 1.53 -20.38 19.91
C PRO A 273 2.69 -20.97 20.71
N TYR A 274 2.62 -22.27 20.93
CA TYR A 274 3.71 -23.01 21.58
C TYR A 274 3.74 -24.48 21.17
N ILE A 275 4.91 -25.10 21.35
CA ILE A 275 5.09 -26.53 21.13
C ILE A 275 5.53 -27.21 22.41
N TYR A 276 5.18 -28.49 22.54
CA TYR A 276 5.78 -29.42 23.50
C TYR A 276 6.64 -30.44 22.77
N ALA A 277 7.87 -30.59 23.24
CA ALA A 277 8.82 -31.60 22.82
C ALA A 277 9.38 -32.34 24.02
N THR A 278 10.08 -33.45 23.80
CA THR A 278 10.79 -34.20 24.85
C THR A 278 12.23 -34.39 24.43
N ALA A 279 13.18 -34.12 25.32
CA ALA A 279 14.58 -34.43 25.08
C ALA A 279 14.74 -35.95 24.94
N ARG A 280 15.48 -36.38 23.92
CA ARG A 280 15.70 -37.80 23.67
C ARG A 280 16.58 -38.43 24.78
N SER A 281 16.33 -39.70 25.07
CA SER A 281 17.21 -40.48 25.91
C SER A 281 18.58 -40.70 25.26
N GLY A 282 19.64 -40.84 26.05
CA GLY A 282 20.99 -41.12 25.58
C GLY A 282 21.79 -39.91 25.12
N LEU A 283 21.27 -38.69 25.34
CA LEU A 283 22.09 -37.48 25.15
C LEU A 283 23.17 -37.41 26.24
N ALA A 284 24.37 -36.96 25.83
CA ALA A 284 25.45 -36.71 26.78
C ALA A 284 25.07 -35.59 27.76
N ASN A 285 25.57 -35.63 28.99
CA ASN A 285 25.37 -34.55 29.94
C ASN A 285 25.90 -33.23 29.35
N ASN A 286 25.13 -32.15 29.57
CA ASN A 286 25.46 -30.81 29.04
C ASN A 286 25.42 -30.69 27.50
N SER A 287 24.75 -31.59 26.78
CA SER A 287 24.48 -31.44 25.35
C SER A 287 23.69 -30.16 25.08
N SER A 288 24.17 -29.38 24.14
CA SER A 288 23.42 -28.17 23.71
C SER A 288 22.26 -28.54 22.79
N ILE A 289 21.09 -27.97 23.06
CA ILE A 289 19.89 -28.07 22.21
C ILE A 289 19.62 -26.68 21.64
N VAL A 290 20.00 -26.47 20.39
CA VAL A 290 19.73 -25.20 19.70
C VAL A 290 18.48 -25.39 18.85
N ASN A 291 17.43 -24.66 19.20
CA ASN A 291 16.15 -24.68 18.49
C ASN A 291 15.85 -23.28 17.93
N VAL A 292 15.80 -23.13 16.59
CA VAL A 292 15.70 -21.88 15.86
C VAL A 292 14.33 -21.76 15.21
N ALA A 293 13.76 -20.56 15.26
CA ALA A 293 12.54 -20.21 14.53
C ALA A 293 12.82 -18.99 13.64
N ASP A 294 12.16 -18.93 12.50
CA ASP A 294 12.19 -17.79 11.59
C ASP A 294 10.79 -17.47 11.01
N VAL A 295 10.69 -16.32 10.36
CA VAL A 295 9.47 -15.76 9.76
C VAL A 295 9.80 -15.09 8.45
N GLY A 296 8.95 -15.23 7.47
CA GLY A 296 9.09 -14.63 6.17
C GLY A 296 7.75 -14.40 5.44
#